data_7389a1f779d2bac87b18d94a40488165
#
_entry.id   7389a1f779d2bac87b18d94a40488165
#
_cell.length_a   1.000
_cell.length_b   1.000
_cell.length_c   1.000
_cell.angle_alpha   90.00
_cell.angle_beta   90.00
_cell.angle_gamma   90.00
#
_symmetry.space_group_name_H-M   'P 1'
#
loop_
_entity.id
_entity.type
_entity.pdbx_description
1 polymer ?
#
loop_
_entity_poly.entity_id
_entity_poly.type
_entity_poly.pdbx_seq_one_letter_code
_entity_poly.pdbx_strand_id
1 'polypeptide(L)'
;MSGNSQFAVALHILTLLAQNVDEIVTSEYMSGSVNTNPVFIRRILGALSRAGLVTSQPGVGGGWRLLRDPALITLLDVYRAVDDGHLLALPHSIPNDDCVIGRNIQGTLVEFFGEAEQAFERVLAQRTVAEVLQTAIKDSHSQVR
;
A
#
# COMPACT_ATOMS: atom_id res chain seq x y z
N MET A 1 -2.08 0.71 16.33
CA MET A 1 -2.48 1.25 15.03
C MET A 1 -3.05 0.15 14.16
N SER A 2 -4.14 0.42 13.45
CA SER A 2 -4.69 -0.52 12.50
C SER A 2 -3.65 -0.80 11.38
N GLY A 3 -3.67 -2.01 10.84
CA GLY A 3 -2.64 -2.49 9.92
C GLY A 3 -2.49 -1.74 8.62
N ASN A 4 -3.34 -0.75 8.32
CA ASN A 4 -3.35 -0.10 7.02
C ASN A 4 -2.45 1.14 6.91
N SER A 5 -1.77 1.53 7.99
CA SER A 5 -0.80 2.63 7.91
C SER A 5 0.38 2.28 6.99
N GLN A 6 0.74 1.01 6.89
CA GLN A 6 1.78 0.54 5.97
C GLN A 6 1.42 0.83 4.52
N PHE A 7 0.18 0.62 4.15
CA PHE A 7 -0.31 0.91 2.79
C PHE A 7 -0.21 2.40 2.48
N ALA A 8 -0.66 3.25 3.39
CA ALA A 8 -0.57 4.71 3.20
C ALA A 8 0.89 5.17 3.07
N VAL A 9 1.79 4.65 3.90
CA VAL A 9 3.22 4.98 3.83
C VAL A 9 3.83 4.48 2.52
N ALA A 10 3.48 3.27 2.09
CA ALA A 10 3.95 2.72 0.81
C ALA A 10 3.53 3.61 -0.36
N LEU A 11 2.28 4.08 -0.39
CA LEU A 11 1.81 5.00 -1.42
C LEU A 11 2.55 6.33 -1.37
N HIS A 12 2.81 6.86 -0.19
CA HIS A 12 3.58 8.09 -0.01
C HIS A 12 5.00 7.93 -0.60
N ILE A 13 5.68 6.84 -0.26
CA ILE A 13 7.02 6.53 -0.79
C ILE A 13 6.99 6.47 -2.32
N LEU A 14 6.07 5.71 -2.90
CA LEU A 14 5.99 5.54 -4.35
C LEU A 14 5.64 6.86 -5.05
N THR A 15 4.85 7.71 -4.41
CA THR A 15 4.52 9.03 -4.95
C THR A 15 5.75 9.94 -4.98
N LEU A 16 6.60 9.89 -3.94
CA LEU A 16 7.88 10.61 -3.95
C LEU A 16 8.80 10.12 -5.06
N LEU A 17 8.87 8.80 -5.27
CA LEU A 17 9.67 8.23 -6.35
C LEU A 17 9.10 8.59 -7.72
N ALA A 18 7.78 8.65 -7.85
CA ALA A 18 7.12 9.05 -9.10
C ALA A 18 7.39 10.53 -9.44
N GLN A 19 7.48 11.39 -8.43
CA GLN A 19 7.82 12.80 -8.62
C GLN A 19 9.26 12.98 -9.11
N ASN A 20 10.14 12.05 -8.75
CA ASN A 20 11.59 12.12 -9.03
C ASN A 20 12.04 10.91 -9.88
N VAL A 21 11.32 10.63 -10.97
CA VAL A 21 11.49 9.40 -11.78
C VAL A 21 12.93 9.25 -12.27
N ASP A 22 13.58 10.35 -12.65
CA ASP A 22 14.94 10.34 -13.19
C ASP A 22 16.04 10.45 -12.11
N GLU A 23 15.64 10.46 -10.84
CA GLU A 23 16.57 10.65 -9.73
C GLU A 23 16.49 9.49 -8.75
N ILE A 24 17.55 9.35 -7.95
CA ILE A 24 17.58 8.40 -6.84
C ILE A 24 17.16 9.15 -5.57
N VAL A 25 16.19 8.58 -4.85
CA VAL A 25 15.67 9.18 -3.62
C VAL A 25 16.15 8.36 -2.43
N THR A 26 16.72 9.02 -1.44
CA THR A 26 17.24 8.35 -0.24
C THR A 26 16.14 7.99 0.74
N SER A 27 16.37 6.96 1.54
CA SER A 27 15.44 6.59 2.62
C SER A 27 15.36 7.68 3.70
N GLU A 28 16.41 8.46 3.89
CA GLU A 28 16.43 9.60 4.79
C GLU A 28 15.46 10.69 4.33
N TYR A 29 15.49 11.01 3.04
CA TYR A 29 14.54 11.97 2.48
C TYR A 29 13.10 11.50 2.63
N MET A 30 12.84 10.21 2.33
CA MET A 30 11.51 9.62 2.51
C MET A 30 11.05 9.69 3.96
N SER A 31 11.94 9.35 4.90
CA SER A 31 11.67 9.39 6.33
C SER A 31 11.28 10.80 6.78
N GLY A 32 11.96 11.82 6.27
CA GLY A 32 11.63 13.22 6.54
C GLY A 32 10.28 13.62 5.96
N SER A 33 10.00 13.21 4.72
CA SER A 33 8.72 13.55 4.07
C SER A 33 7.53 12.87 4.72
N VAL A 34 7.67 11.58 5.05
CA VAL A 34 6.61 10.80 5.72
C VAL A 34 6.51 11.17 7.19
N ASN A 35 7.58 11.72 7.75
CA ASN A 35 7.72 12.04 9.17
C ASN A 35 7.59 10.79 10.06
N THR A 36 8.39 9.79 9.74
CA THR A 36 8.40 8.52 10.45
C THR A 36 9.82 7.98 10.60
N ASN A 37 9.94 6.89 11.32
CA ASN A 37 11.21 6.24 11.63
C ASN A 37 11.85 5.63 10.37
N PRO A 38 13.16 5.85 10.11
CA PRO A 38 13.84 5.27 8.94
C PRO A 38 13.81 3.75 8.89
N VAL A 39 13.78 3.06 10.02
CA VAL A 39 13.68 1.59 10.06
C VAL A 39 12.36 1.12 9.47
N PHE A 40 11.27 1.83 9.77
CA PHE A 40 9.95 1.54 9.22
C PHE A 40 9.94 1.76 7.69
N ILE A 41 10.53 2.86 7.23
CA ILE A 41 10.66 3.15 5.79
C ILE A 41 11.42 2.04 5.07
N ARG A 42 12.55 1.57 5.62
CA ARG A 42 13.34 0.50 5.01
C ARG A 42 12.57 -0.82 4.95
N ARG A 43 11.76 -1.10 5.96
CA ARG A 43 10.92 -2.31 5.96
C ARG A 43 9.86 -2.25 4.84
N ILE A 44 9.22 -1.09 4.66
CA ILE A 44 8.25 -0.90 3.57
C ILE A 44 8.95 -1.00 2.21
N LEU A 45 10.12 -0.37 2.06
CA LEU A 45 10.91 -0.45 0.83
C LEU A 45 11.30 -1.90 0.51
N GLY A 46 11.64 -2.69 1.53
CA GLY A 46 11.93 -4.11 1.35
C GLY A 46 10.74 -4.88 0.78
N ALA A 47 9.54 -4.62 1.28
CA ALA A 47 8.32 -5.24 0.76
C ALA A 47 8.04 -4.81 -0.68
N LEU A 48 8.19 -3.51 -0.99
CA LEU A 48 8.00 -2.98 -2.34
C LEU A 48 9.04 -3.54 -3.32
N SER A 49 10.27 -3.72 -2.86
CA SER A 49 11.35 -4.32 -3.67
C SER A 49 11.05 -5.78 -3.99
N ARG A 50 10.60 -6.57 -3.02
CA ARG A 50 10.22 -7.98 -3.25
C ARG A 50 9.06 -8.11 -4.23
N ALA A 51 8.19 -7.11 -4.27
CA ALA A 51 7.07 -7.06 -5.22
C ALA A 51 7.49 -6.54 -6.62
N GLY A 52 8.75 -6.15 -6.80
CA GLY A 52 9.24 -5.67 -8.09
C GLY A 52 8.81 -4.25 -8.44
N LEU A 53 8.43 -3.44 -7.45
CA LEU A 53 7.96 -2.07 -7.67
C LEU A 53 9.09 -1.04 -7.57
N VAL A 54 10.11 -1.31 -6.76
CA VAL A 54 11.26 -0.42 -6.56
C VAL A 54 12.54 -1.22 -6.57
N THR A 55 13.65 -0.52 -6.81
CA THR A 55 15.00 -1.09 -6.69
C THR A 55 15.90 -0.10 -5.98
N SER A 56 16.91 -0.63 -5.29
CA SER A 56 17.91 0.18 -4.61
C SER A 56 19.21 0.24 -5.44
N GLN A 57 19.89 1.37 -5.33
CA GLN A 57 21.26 1.51 -5.79
C GLN A 57 22.13 1.71 -4.55
N PRO A 58 22.99 0.72 -4.20
CA PRO A 58 23.79 0.82 -2.99
C PRO A 58 24.98 1.76 -3.14
N GLY A 59 25.58 2.13 -2.00
CA GLY A 59 26.80 2.91 -1.95
C GLY A 59 26.57 4.41 -1.83
N VAL A 60 27.67 5.16 -1.97
CA VAL A 60 27.67 6.63 -1.90
C VAL A 60 26.88 7.18 -3.08
N GLY A 61 25.94 8.08 -2.80
CA GLY A 61 25.04 8.61 -3.82
C GLY A 61 23.91 7.68 -4.20
N GLY A 62 23.76 6.56 -3.47
CA GLY A 62 22.71 5.59 -3.71
C GLY A 62 21.37 5.98 -3.11
N GLY A 63 20.38 5.14 -3.33
CA GLY A 63 19.02 5.34 -2.87
C GLY A 63 18.07 4.41 -3.62
N TRP A 64 16.87 4.90 -3.88
CA TRP A 64 15.78 4.08 -4.43
C TRP A 64 15.16 4.73 -5.66
N ARG A 65 14.63 3.91 -6.54
CA ARG A 65 13.90 4.37 -7.73
C ARG A 65 12.81 3.37 -8.11
N LEU A 66 11.85 3.81 -8.92
CA LEU A 66 10.80 2.93 -9.44
C LEU A 66 11.36 1.98 -10.50
N LEU A 67 10.83 0.75 -10.52
CA LEU A 67 11.08 -0.24 -11.57
C LEU A 67 10.03 -0.23 -12.67
N ARG A 68 8.89 0.43 -12.44
CA ARG A 68 7.79 0.51 -13.41
C ARG A 68 7.33 1.94 -13.56
N ASP A 69 6.71 2.22 -14.68
CA ASP A 69 6.01 3.49 -14.91
C ASP A 69 4.93 3.67 -13.81
N PRO A 70 4.91 4.79 -13.09
CA PRO A 70 3.89 5.03 -12.08
C PRO A 70 2.45 4.97 -12.60
N ALA A 71 2.24 5.20 -13.91
CA ALA A 71 0.93 5.04 -14.53
C ALA A 71 0.52 3.57 -14.66
N LEU A 72 1.46 2.63 -14.50
CA LEU A 72 1.23 1.19 -14.58
C LEU A 72 1.27 0.52 -13.21
N ILE A 73 1.48 1.27 -12.13
CA ILE A 73 1.43 0.75 -10.76
C ILE A 73 0.06 1.13 -10.18
N THR A 74 -0.81 0.13 -9.99
CA THR A 74 -2.12 0.36 -9.38
C THR A 74 -2.02 0.41 -7.86
N LEU A 75 -3.01 1.02 -7.21
CA LEU A 75 -3.09 0.99 -5.75
C LEU A 75 -3.25 -0.45 -5.24
N LEU A 76 -3.88 -1.31 -6.04
CA LEU A 76 -4.01 -2.74 -5.69
C LEU A 76 -2.64 -3.42 -5.68
N ASP A 77 -1.76 -3.13 -6.66
CA ASP A 77 -0.39 -3.67 -6.67
C ASP A 77 0.34 -3.29 -5.37
N VAL A 78 0.20 -2.05 -4.93
CA VAL A 78 0.85 -1.55 -3.72
C VAL A 78 0.25 -2.21 -2.46
N TYR A 79 -1.07 -2.31 -2.41
CA TYR A 79 -1.77 -2.96 -1.30
C TYR A 79 -1.29 -4.39 -1.12
N ARG A 80 -1.23 -5.16 -2.21
CA ARG A 80 -0.78 -6.56 -2.18
C ARG A 80 0.69 -6.70 -1.82
N ALA A 81 1.50 -5.69 -2.09
CA ALA A 81 2.92 -5.73 -1.75
C ALA A 81 3.17 -5.61 -0.25
N VAL A 82 2.36 -4.83 0.47
CA VAL A 82 2.61 -4.49 1.88
C VAL A 82 1.62 -5.11 2.85
N ASP A 83 0.50 -5.64 2.36
CA ASP A 83 -0.49 -6.30 3.18
C ASP A 83 -0.56 -7.78 2.78
N ASP A 84 -0.34 -8.65 3.74
CA ASP A 84 -0.35 -10.10 3.55
C ASP A 84 -1.60 -10.77 4.10
N GLY A 85 -2.60 -9.98 4.51
CA GLY A 85 -3.82 -10.47 5.10
C GLY A 85 -5.07 -10.07 4.36
N HIS A 86 -6.20 -10.52 4.86
CA HIS A 86 -7.52 -10.11 4.40
C HIS A 86 -7.92 -8.79 5.06
N LEU A 87 -8.65 -7.96 4.31
CA LEU A 87 -9.23 -6.73 4.84
C LEU A 87 -10.17 -7.02 6.01
N LEU A 88 -10.92 -8.11 5.90
CA LEU A 88 -11.87 -8.55 6.91
C LEU A 88 -11.42 -9.91 7.44
N ALA A 89 -11.47 -10.08 8.75
CA ALA A 89 -10.99 -11.30 9.41
C ALA A 89 -12.13 -12.01 10.13
N LEU A 90 -12.02 -13.35 10.16
CA LEU A 90 -12.87 -14.20 10.99
C LEU A 90 -12.18 -14.48 12.31
N PRO A 91 -12.93 -14.78 13.39
CA PRO A 91 -12.34 -15.21 14.66
C PRO A 91 -11.52 -16.49 14.48
N HIS A 92 -10.47 -16.66 15.28
CA HIS A 92 -9.68 -17.89 15.31
C HIS A 92 -10.42 -19.06 15.95
N SER A 93 -11.39 -18.78 16.83
CA SER A 93 -12.17 -19.81 17.50
C SER A 93 -13.27 -20.34 16.58
N ILE A 94 -13.51 -21.66 16.66
CA ILE A 94 -14.59 -22.29 15.91
C ILE A 94 -15.90 -22.06 16.66
N PRO A 95 -16.94 -21.50 16.01
CA PRO A 95 -18.23 -21.31 16.65
C PRO A 95 -18.89 -22.65 17.04
N ASN A 96 -19.79 -22.58 18.02
CA ASN A 96 -20.52 -23.75 18.53
C ASN A 96 -21.43 -24.32 17.43
N ASP A 97 -21.19 -25.55 17.00
CA ASP A 97 -21.93 -26.20 15.93
C ASP A 97 -23.29 -26.82 16.42
N ASP A 98 -23.54 -26.82 17.72
CA ASP A 98 -24.88 -27.17 18.27
C ASP A 98 -25.88 -26.02 18.06
N CYS A 99 -25.41 -24.81 17.79
CA CYS A 99 -26.27 -23.66 17.45
C CYS A 99 -26.37 -23.55 15.93
N VAL A 100 -27.59 -23.37 15.41
CA VAL A 100 -27.81 -23.25 13.95
C VAL A 100 -27.01 -22.09 13.38
N ILE A 101 -26.97 -20.95 14.02
CA ILE A 101 -26.20 -19.79 13.58
C ILE A 101 -24.71 -20.09 13.67
N GLY A 102 -24.22 -20.61 14.80
CA GLY A 102 -22.81 -20.94 14.98
C GLY A 102 -22.31 -21.95 13.95
N ARG A 103 -23.16 -22.88 13.54
CA ARG A 103 -22.82 -23.89 12.53
C ARG A 103 -22.62 -23.30 11.14
N ASN A 104 -23.33 -22.22 10.81
CA ASN A 104 -23.40 -21.67 9.46
C ASN A 104 -22.75 -20.29 9.29
N ILE A 105 -22.46 -19.56 10.38
CA ILE A 105 -22.06 -18.15 10.32
C ILE A 105 -20.74 -17.94 9.55
N GLN A 106 -19.76 -18.82 9.74
CA GLN A 106 -18.45 -18.62 9.09
C GLN A 106 -18.58 -18.73 7.55
N GLY A 107 -19.32 -19.73 7.07
CA GLY A 107 -19.53 -19.87 5.63
C GLY A 107 -20.27 -18.67 5.03
N THR A 108 -21.28 -18.17 5.75
CA THR A 108 -22.04 -16.97 5.34
C THR A 108 -21.13 -15.73 5.29
N LEU A 109 -20.30 -15.53 6.32
CA LEU A 109 -19.41 -14.37 6.38
C LEU A 109 -18.29 -14.45 5.33
N VAL A 110 -17.74 -15.65 5.07
CA VAL A 110 -16.76 -15.82 4.00
C VAL A 110 -17.32 -15.34 2.66
N GLU A 111 -18.58 -15.68 2.38
CA GLU A 111 -19.24 -15.26 1.13
C GLU A 111 -19.41 -13.73 1.08
N PHE A 112 -19.98 -13.13 2.13
CA PHE A 112 -20.26 -11.69 2.15
C PHE A 112 -18.97 -10.86 2.26
N PHE A 113 -18.00 -11.30 3.05
CA PHE A 113 -16.71 -10.64 3.15
C PHE A 113 -15.94 -10.72 1.83
N GLY A 114 -16.05 -11.85 1.11
CA GLY A 114 -15.46 -12.01 -0.20
C GLY A 114 -16.00 -10.99 -1.21
N GLU A 115 -17.32 -10.76 -1.20
CA GLU A 115 -17.93 -9.74 -2.07
C GLU A 115 -17.40 -8.34 -1.74
N ALA A 116 -17.32 -8.02 -0.45
CA ALA A 116 -16.83 -6.71 -0.01
C ALA A 116 -15.36 -6.50 -0.37
N GLU A 117 -14.53 -7.54 -0.20
CA GLU A 117 -13.12 -7.48 -0.54
C GLU A 117 -12.92 -7.34 -2.05
N GLN A 118 -13.73 -8.02 -2.86
CA GLN A 118 -13.67 -7.88 -4.33
C GLN A 118 -14.01 -6.46 -4.78
N ALA A 119 -15.01 -5.83 -4.16
CA ALA A 119 -15.37 -4.45 -4.46
C ALA A 119 -14.24 -3.49 -4.09
N PHE A 120 -13.61 -3.71 -2.92
CA PHE A 120 -12.45 -2.95 -2.48
C PHE A 120 -11.29 -3.08 -3.47
N GLU A 121 -10.95 -4.30 -3.88
CA GLU A 121 -9.87 -4.54 -4.83
C GLU A 121 -10.16 -3.92 -6.20
N ARG A 122 -11.41 -3.96 -6.67
CA ARG A 122 -11.77 -3.31 -7.95
C ARG A 122 -11.50 -1.81 -7.93
N VAL A 123 -11.83 -1.15 -6.83
CA VAL A 123 -11.58 0.30 -6.71
C VAL A 123 -10.08 0.58 -6.73
N LEU A 124 -9.29 -0.19 -5.98
CA LEU A 124 -7.84 -0.01 -5.94
C LEU A 124 -7.20 -0.30 -7.29
N ALA A 125 -7.73 -1.26 -8.05
CA ALA A 125 -7.22 -1.60 -9.39
C ALA A 125 -7.47 -0.49 -10.42
N GLN A 126 -8.39 0.42 -10.17
CA GLN A 126 -8.76 1.51 -11.08
C GLN A 126 -7.93 2.77 -10.88
N ARG A 127 -7.12 2.86 -9.83
CA ARG A 127 -6.31 4.02 -9.50
C ARG A 127 -4.84 3.65 -9.58
N THR A 128 -4.01 4.64 -9.94
CA THR A 128 -2.56 4.44 -10.11
C THR A 128 -1.77 5.40 -9.23
N VAL A 129 -0.49 5.08 -9.03
CA VAL A 129 0.44 5.96 -8.32
C VAL A 129 0.58 7.30 -9.05
N ALA A 130 0.56 7.29 -10.39
CA ALA A 130 0.60 8.52 -11.18
C ALA A 130 -0.60 9.43 -10.85
N GLU A 131 -1.79 8.87 -10.66
CA GLU A 131 -2.98 9.63 -10.28
C GLU A 131 -2.86 10.21 -8.87
N VAL A 132 -2.27 9.46 -7.93
CA VAL A 132 -2.02 9.96 -6.57
C VAL A 132 -1.11 11.18 -6.63
N LEU A 133 -0.03 11.11 -7.41
CA LEU A 133 0.90 12.22 -7.58
C LEU A 133 0.20 13.43 -8.18
N GLN A 134 -0.54 13.25 -9.25
CA GLN A 134 -1.26 14.33 -9.93
C GLN A 134 -2.25 15.02 -9.00
N THR A 135 -3.00 14.24 -8.23
CA THR A 135 -3.98 14.78 -7.29
C THR A 135 -3.30 15.55 -6.15
N ALA A 136 -2.21 15.01 -5.61
CA ALA A 136 -1.48 15.66 -4.52
C ALA A 136 -0.89 17.02 -4.96
N ILE A 137 -0.32 17.08 -6.18
CA ILE A 137 0.22 18.32 -6.72
C ILE A 137 -0.88 19.33 -6.99
N LYS A 138 -2.00 18.89 -7.56
CA LYS A 138 -3.16 19.74 -7.86
C LYS A 138 -3.72 20.38 -6.58
N ASP A 139 -3.81 19.60 -5.50
CA ASP A 139 -4.31 20.08 -4.22
C ASP A 139 -3.38 21.15 -3.62
N SER A 140 -2.05 21.03 -3.82
CA SER A 140 -1.10 22.03 -3.34
C SER A 140 -1.29 23.37 -4.04
N HIS A 141 -1.62 23.39 -5.32
CA HIS A 141 -1.90 24.61 -6.07
C HIS A 141 -3.20 25.28 -5.61
N SER A 142 -4.14 24.51 -5.09
CA SER A 142 -5.42 25.06 -4.59
C SER A 142 -5.28 25.71 -3.22
N GLN A 143 -4.24 25.39 -2.46
CA GLN A 143 -4.02 25.94 -1.13
C GLN A 143 -3.17 27.20 -1.11
N VAL A 144 -2.59 27.60 -2.24
CA VAL A 144 -1.73 28.78 -2.37
C VAL A 144 -2.55 30.00 -2.81
N ARG A 145 -3.70 30.21 -2.20
CA ARG A 145 -4.48 31.43 -2.42
C ARG A 145 -4.48 32.32 -1.19
#